data_5fafcf32a58e00b8cc33e9d59f9dcc9f
#
_entry.id   5fafcf32a58e00b8cc33e9d59f9dcc9f
#
_cell.length_a   1.000
_cell.length_b   1.000
_cell.length_c   1.000
_cell.angle_alpha   90.00
_cell.angle_beta   90.00
_cell.angle_gamma   90.00
#
_symmetry.space_group_name_H-M   'P 1'
#
loop_
_entity.id
_entity.type
_entity.pdbx_description
1 polymer ?
#
loop_
_entity_poly.entity_id
_entity_poly.type
_entity_poly.pdbx_seq_one_letter_code
_entity_poly.pdbx_strand_id
1 'polypeptide(L)'
;MALLNELKNEVLNNNKSRVIYEQEQEIYELCKKLKQIRQEKNFTQKDIASITGMSQQMVSKIESYNGNPSMLSFIKYCKSIGINLCELIK
;
A
#
# COMPACT_ATOMS: atom_id res chain seq x y z
N MET A 1 -11.47 15.83 -29.29
CA MET A 1 -12.13 15.07 -28.23
C MET A 1 -12.39 13.63 -28.59
N ALA A 2 -12.92 13.36 -29.78
CA ALA A 2 -13.12 11.98 -30.25
C ALA A 2 -11.81 11.20 -30.28
N LEU A 3 -10.72 11.83 -30.74
CA LEU A 3 -9.41 11.20 -30.78
C LEU A 3 -8.91 10.80 -29.40
N LEU A 4 -9.11 11.64 -28.41
CA LEU A 4 -8.71 11.35 -27.03
C LEU A 4 -9.49 10.18 -26.46
N ASN A 5 -10.80 10.10 -26.75
CA ASN A 5 -11.64 9.00 -26.31
C ASN A 5 -11.23 7.69 -26.96
N GLU A 6 -10.89 7.73 -28.24
CA GLU A 6 -10.42 6.55 -28.97
C GLU A 6 -9.08 6.05 -28.40
N LEU A 7 -8.15 6.93 -28.12
CA LEU A 7 -6.89 6.59 -27.48
C LEU A 7 -7.09 6.00 -26.11
N LYS A 8 -7.96 6.60 -25.32
CA LYS A 8 -8.27 6.13 -23.97
C LYS A 8 -8.86 4.73 -24.00
N ASN A 9 -9.83 4.49 -24.90
CA ASN A 9 -10.43 3.16 -25.04
C ASN A 9 -9.43 2.13 -25.51
N GLU A 10 -8.56 2.48 -26.44
CA GLU A 10 -7.54 1.59 -26.95
C GLU A 10 -6.55 1.20 -25.85
N VAL A 11 -6.09 2.16 -25.06
CA VAL A 11 -5.18 1.90 -23.93
C VAL A 11 -5.85 1.00 -22.91
N LEU A 12 -7.09 1.26 -22.55
CA LEU A 12 -7.83 0.45 -21.59
C LEU A 12 -8.00 -0.99 -22.08
N ASN A 13 -8.33 -1.18 -23.36
CA ASN A 13 -8.56 -2.51 -23.91
C ASN A 13 -7.28 -3.31 -24.05
N ASN A 14 -6.19 -2.67 -24.46
CA ASN A 14 -4.94 -3.35 -24.75
C ASN A 14 -4.05 -3.57 -23.52
N ASN A 15 -4.12 -2.68 -22.52
CA ASN A 15 -3.19 -2.67 -21.39
C ASN A 15 -3.86 -2.78 -20.02
N LYS A 16 -5.18 -2.98 -19.97
CA LYS A 16 -5.93 -2.99 -18.71
C LYS A 16 -5.36 -3.98 -17.70
N SER A 17 -5.15 -5.21 -18.10
CA SER A 17 -4.62 -6.26 -17.21
C SER A 17 -3.20 -5.95 -16.76
N ARG A 18 -2.38 -5.39 -17.64
CA ARG A 18 -1.00 -5.02 -17.35
C ARG A 18 -0.94 -3.89 -16.33
N VAL A 19 -1.77 -2.87 -16.50
CA VAL A 19 -1.81 -1.72 -15.58
C VAL A 19 -2.24 -2.17 -14.19
N ILE A 20 -3.26 -3.02 -14.08
CA ILE A 20 -3.72 -3.55 -12.80
C ILE A 20 -2.63 -4.34 -12.12
N TYR A 21 -1.94 -5.20 -12.85
CA TYR A 21 -0.84 -6.00 -12.33
C TYR A 21 0.29 -5.12 -11.79
N GLU A 22 0.68 -4.08 -12.53
CA GLU A 22 1.72 -3.15 -12.11
C GLU A 22 1.35 -2.40 -10.84
N GLN A 23 0.09 -1.96 -10.73
CA GLN A 23 -0.39 -1.26 -9.53
C GLN A 23 -0.35 -2.18 -8.31
N GLU A 24 -0.79 -3.41 -8.45
CA GLU A 24 -0.76 -4.38 -7.36
C GLU A 24 0.67 -4.68 -6.93
N GLN A 25 1.58 -4.77 -7.88
CA GLN A 25 2.99 -5.01 -7.59
C GLN A 25 3.60 -3.85 -6.81
N GLU A 26 3.27 -2.62 -7.19
CA GLU A 26 3.75 -1.43 -6.48
C GLU A 26 3.26 -1.39 -5.04
N ILE A 27 1.98 -1.67 -4.81
CA ILE A 27 1.40 -1.69 -3.47
C ILE A 27 2.03 -2.80 -2.64
N TYR A 28 2.23 -3.97 -3.24
CA TYR A 28 2.87 -5.09 -2.57
C TYR A 28 4.27 -4.71 -2.07
N GLU A 29 5.03 -4.03 -2.90
CA GLU A 29 6.38 -3.59 -2.54
C GLU A 29 6.37 -2.52 -1.45
N LEU A 30 5.39 -1.61 -1.49
CA LEU A 30 5.22 -0.63 -0.42
C LEU A 30 4.92 -1.31 0.91
N CYS A 31 4.07 -2.33 0.90
CA CYS A 31 3.74 -3.10 2.11
C CYS A 31 4.96 -3.83 2.67
N LYS A 32 5.77 -4.42 1.81
CA LYS A 32 7.03 -5.06 2.21
C LYS A 32 7.99 -4.04 2.82
N LYS A 33 8.04 -2.85 2.25
CA LYS A 33 8.89 -1.77 2.74
C LYS A 33 8.46 -1.31 4.14
N LEU A 34 7.15 -1.22 4.37
CA LEU A 34 6.62 -0.90 5.70
C LEU A 34 7.06 -1.91 6.74
N LYS A 35 6.94 -3.19 6.42
CA LYS A 35 7.37 -4.27 7.31
C LYS A 35 8.86 -4.16 7.62
N GLN A 36 9.68 -3.90 6.61
CA GLN A 36 11.12 -3.76 6.75
C GLN A 36 11.47 -2.59 7.68
N ILE A 37 10.85 -1.43 7.46
CA ILE A 37 11.08 -0.24 8.30
C ILE A 37 10.68 -0.52 9.74
N ARG A 38 9.55 -1.17 9.95
CA ARG A 38 9.09 -1.55 11.28
C ARG A 38 10.14 -2.40 11.99
N GLN A 39 10.64 -3.42 11.30
CA GLN A 39 11.65 -4.32 11.86
C GLN A 39 12.95 -3.59 12.16
N GLU A 40 13.37 -2.68 11.29
CA GLU A 40 14.57 -1.87 11.51
C GLU A 40 14.45 -0.99 12.75
N LYS A 41 13.23 -0.54 13.06
CA LYS A 41 12.96 0.26 14.25
C LYS A 41 12.66 -0.57 15.50
N ASN A 42 12.77 -1.89 15.38
CA ASN A 42 12.55 -2.84 16.49
C ASN A 42 11.13 -2.82 17.04
N PHE A 43 10.14 -2.50 16.20
CA PHE A 43 8.74 -2.61 16.55
C PHE A 43 8.18 -3.97 16.14
N THR A 44 7.32 -4.55 16.98
CA THR A 44 6.56 -5.74 16.63
C THR A 44 5.23 -5.34 16.01
N GLN A 45 4.54 -6.28 15.36
CA GLN A 45 3.18 -6.03 14.87
C GLN A 45 2.23 -5.64 16.02
N LYS A 46 2.45 -6.22 17.18
CA LYS A 46 1.67 -5.90 18.38
C LYS A 46 1.88 -4.45 18.81
N ASP A 47 3.10 -3.96 18.71
CA ASP A 47 3.41 -2.57 19.01
C ASP A 47 2.67 -1.63 18.07
N ILE A 48 2.69 -1.91 16.76
CA ILE A 48 1.96 -1.11 15.78
C ILE A 48 0.46 -1.13 16.05
N ALA A 49 -0.08 -2.29 16.38
CA ALA A 49 -1.49 -2.44 16.70
C ALA A 49 -1.86 -1.56 17.91
N SER A 50 -1.04 -1.57 18.95
CA SER A 50 -1.27 -0.75 20.15
C SER A 50 -1.24 0.75 19.85
N ILE A 51 -0.26 1.19 19.05
CA ILE A 51 -0.10 2.60 18.74
C ILE A 51 -1.24 3.11 17.86
N THR A 52 -1.64 2.32 16.87
CA THR A 52 -2.64 2.72 15.88
C THR A 52 -4.08 2.47 16.32
N GLY A 53 -4.28 1.61 17.30
CA GLY A 53 -5.63 1.14 17.68
C GLY A 53 -6.19 0.08 16.74
N MET A 54 -5.40 -0.37 15.77
CA MET A 54 -5.82 -1.46 14.89
C MET A 54 -5.55 -2.82 15.54
N SER A 55 -6.23 -3.87 15.04
CA SER A 55 -5.94 -5.22 15.48
C SER A 55 -4.61 -5.69 14.91
N GLN A 56 -3.99 -6.67 15.58
CA GLN A 56 -2.76 -7.26 15.07
C GLN A 56 -3.00 -7.95 13.73
N GLN A 57 -4.18 -8.54 13.53
CA GLN A 57 -4.57 -9.12 12.25
C GLN A 57 -4.57 -8.09 11.14
N MET A 58 -5.07 -6.89 11.41
CA MET A 58 -5.09 -5.81 10.42
C MET A 58 -3.67 -5.38 10.07
N VAL A 59 -2.80 -5.24 11.06
CA VAL A 59 -1.38 -4.91 10.82
C VAL A 59 -0.73 -5.96 9.93
N SER A 60 -0.95 -7.24 10.23
CA SER A 60 -0.43 -8.34 9.43
C SER A 60 -0.95 -8.30 7.99
N LYS A 61 -2.23 -8.00 7.81
CA LYS A 61 -2.84 -7.88 6.49
C LYS A 61 -2.24 -6.73 5.67
N ILE A 62 -1.96 -5.61 6.33
CA ILE A 62 -1.32 -4.47 5.66
C ILE A 62 0.07 -4.88 5.16
N GLU A 63 0.86 -5.54 6.00
CA GLU A 63 2.22 -5.93 5.64
C GLU A 63 2.27 -6.96 4.53
N SER A 64 1.28 -7.85 4.45
CA SER A 64 1.23 -8.88 3.42
C SER A 64 0.36 -8.48 2.23
N TYR A 65 -0.19 -7.28 2.23
CA TYR A 65 -1.15 -6.80 1.23
C TYR A 65 -2.28 -7.83 1.01
N ASN A 66 -2.86 -8.27 2.10
CA ASN A 66 -3.96 -9.23 2.07
C ASN A 66 -5.23 -8.54 2.56
N GLY A 67 -6.30 -8.60 1.77
CA GLY A 67 -7.59 -8.05 2.14
C GLY A 67 -7.78 -6.57 1.88
N ASN A 68 -7.00 -5.97 0.97
CA ASN A 68 -7.15 -4.57 0.53
C ASN A 68 -7.27 -3.56 1.68
N PRO A 69 -6.18 -3.28 2.41
CA PRO A 69 -6.22 -2.32 3.50
C PRO A 69 -6.65 -0.94 2.99
N SER A 70 -7.41 -0.21 3.80
CA SER A 70 -7.85 1.13 3.43
C SER A 70 -6.68 2.12 3.47
N MET A 71 -6.82 3.20 2.72
CA MET A 71 -5.82 4.28 2.73
C MET A 71 -5.62 4.82 4.15
N LEU A 72 -6.70 4.94 4.92
CA LEU A 72 -6.63 5.42 6.30
C LEU A 72 -5.77 4.49 7.17
N SER A 73 -5.99 3.18 7.05
CA SER A 73 -5.19 2.19 7.79
C SER A 73 -3.71 2.28 7.41
N PHE A 74 -3.44 2.44 6.12
CA PHE A 74 -2.09 2.57 5.60
C PHE A 74 -1.39 3.80 6.17
N ILE A 75 -2.09 4.94 6.20
CA ILE A 75 -1.57 6.19 6.75
C ILE A 75 -1.31 6.06 8.26
N LYS A 76 -2.22 5.43 8.98
CA LYS A 76 -2.04 5.19 10.43
C LYS A 76 -0.78 4.37 10.70
N TYR A 77 -0.57 3.34 9.89
CA TYR A 77 0.63 2.51 10.02
C TYR A 77 1.90 3.35 9.78
N CYS A 78 1.92 4.13 8.70
CA CYS A 78 3.07 4.98 8.39
C CYS A 78 3.38 5.94 9.54
N LYS A 79 2.37 6.57 10.10
CA LYS A 79 2.56 7.50 11.22
C LYS A 79 3.08 6.82 12.47
N SER A 80 2.67 5.56 12.71
CA SER A 80 3.12 4.82 13.89
C SER A 80 4.63 4.57 13.88
N ILE A 81 5.22 4.43 12.70
CA ILE A 81 6.66 4.24 12.54
C ILE A 81 7.40 5.53 12.18
N GLY A 82 6.70 6.67 12.24
CA GLY A 82 7.31 7.99 12.09
C GLY A 82 7.65 8.40 10.67
N ILE A 83 6.96 7.84 9.67
CA ILE A 83 7.18 8.23 8.28
C ILE A 83 5.89 8.77 7.65
N ASN A 84 6.06 9.58 6.61
CA ASN A 84 4.95 10.06 5.80
C ASN A 84 4.77 9.12 4.60
N LEU A 85 3.53 8.98 4.14
CA LEU A 85 3.25 8.19 2.95
C LEU A 85 4.05 8.67 1.74
N CYS A 86 4.23 9.99 1.62
CA CYS A 86 5.02 10.56 0.52
C CYS A 86 6.47 10.11 0.56
N GLU A 87 7.06 9.97 1.74
CA GLU A 87 8.42 9.46 1.89
C GLU A 87 8.52 7.98 1.49
N LEU A 88 7.48 7.23 1.80
CA LEU A 88 7.44 5.81 1.46
C LEU A 88 7.41 5.59 -0.05
N ILE A 89 6.68 6.44 -0.76
CA ILE A 89 6.48 6.32 -2.21
C ILE A 89 7.73 6.72 -3.00
N LYS A 90 8.55 7.57 -2.47
CA LYS A 90 9.78 8.02 -3.15
C LYS A 90 10.79 6.88 -3.38
#